data_ae56235481b83f5998acecfd5ec7483c
#
_entry.id   ae56235481b83f5998acecfd5ec7483c
#
_cell.length_a   1.000
_cell.length_b   1.000
_cell.length_c   1.000
_cell.angle_alpha   90.00
_cell.angle_beta   90.00
_cell.angle_gamma   90.00
#
_symmetry.space_group_name_H-M   'P 1'
#
loop_
_entity.id
_entity.type
_entity.pdbx_description
1 polymer ?
#
loop_
_entity_poly.entity_id
_entity_poly.type
_entity_poly.pdbx_seq_one_letter_code
_entity_poly.pdbx_strand_id
1 'polypeptide(L)'
;SLVDKMQNKSLEIYECLLEANRTDIKAYKRERLELQTRAITHCDELLYYIELSNSLGLINIKCVGHWSKMVCDVKHMAIAWRTKDKER
;
A
#
# COMPACT_ATOMS: atom_id res chain seq x y z
N SER A 1 3.10 0.90 19.43
CA SER A 1 4.45 0.49 19.02
C SER A 1 4.62 0.58 17.50
N LEU A 2 5.85 0.50 17.04
CA LEU A 2 6.17 0.55 15.61
C LEU A 2 5.59 -0.67 14.86
N VAL A 3 5.59 -1.84 15.52
CA VAL A 3 4.99 -3.07 14.97
C VAL A 3 3.49 -2.87 14.76
N ASP A 4 2.81 -2.27 15.73
CA ASP A 4 1.37 -1.99 15.62
C ASP A 4 1.09 -1.04 14.45
N LYS A 5 1.92 -0.02 14.27
CA LYS A 5 1.80 0.92 13.14
C LYS A 5 1.96 0.21 11.80
N MET A 6 2.92 -0.71 11.70
CA MET A 6 3.14 -1.48 10.48
C MET A 6 1.95 -2.39 10.17
N GLN A 7 1.38 -3.05 11.18
CA GLN A 7 0.19 -3.88 11.04
C GLN A 7 -1.00 -3.05 10.60
N ASN A 8 -1.20 -1.89 11.21
CA ASN A 8 -2.29 -0.98 10.86
C ASN A 8 -2.17 -0.48 9.42
N LYS A 9 -0.95 -0.13 8.96
CA LYS A 9 -0.74 0.29 7.57
C LYS A 9 -1.02 -0.84 6.59
N SER A 10 -0.62 -2.07 6.92
CA SER A 10 -0.92 -3.23 6.08
C SER A 10 -2.43 -3.42 5.93
N LEU A 11 -3.18 -3.27 7.02
CA LEU A 11 -4.63 -3.37 7.00
C LEU A 11 -5.26 -2.25 6.18
N GLU A 12 -4.78 -1.02 6.33
CA GLU A 12 -5.27 0.13 5.57
C GLU A 12 -5.06 -0.04 4.06
N ILE A 13 -3.91 -0.58 3.65
CA ILE A 13 -3.63 -0.90 2.24
C ILE A 13 -4.67 -1.87 1.72
N TYR A 14 -4.89 -2.96 2.45
CA TYR A 14 -5.86 -3.99 2.07
C TYR A 14 -7.27 -3.42 1.97
N GLU A 15 -7.69 -2.65 2.96
CA GLU A 15 -9.03 -2.04 2.99
C GLU A 15 -9.25 -1.08 1.82
N CYS A 16 -8.26 -0.25 1.51
CA CYS A 16 -8.34 0.68 0.36
C CYS A 16 -8.44 -0.05 -0.96
N LEU A 17 -7.65 -1.10 -1.15
CA LEU A 17 -7.67 -1.89 -2.39
C LEU A 17 -8.99 -2.65 -2.53
N LEU A 18 -9.48 -3.22 -1.43
CA LEU A 18 -10.75 -3.94 -1.43
C LEU A 18 -11.92 -3.02 -1.75
N GLU A 19 -11.96 -1.86 -1.11
CA GLU A 19 -13.02 -0.88 -1.35
C GLU A 19 -12.94 -0.32 -2.78
N ALA A 20 -11.73 -0.05 -3.28
CA ALA A 20 -11.56 0.40 -4.67
C ALA A 20 -12.10 -0.64 -5.64
N ASN A 21 -11.81 -1.93 -5.39
CA ASN A 21 -12.30 -3.01 -6.25
C ASN A 21 -13.83 -3.15 -6.24
N ARG A 22 -14.48 -2.75 -5.14
CA ARG A 22 -15.94 -2.75 -5.01
C ARG A 22 -16.60 -1.50 -5.58
N THR A 23 -15.81 -0.47 -5.88
CA THR A 23 -16.31 0.80 -6.37
C THR A 23 -16.44 0.76 -7.88
N ASP A 24 -17.64 0.98 -8.41
CA ASP A 24 -17.89 0.94 -9.85
C ASP A 24 -17.15 2.05 -10.57
N ILE A 25 -16.34 1.67 -11.57
CA ILE A 25 -15.51 2.60 -12.34
C ILE A 25 -16.35 3.59 -13.17
N LYS A 26 -17.50 3.17 -13.65
CA LYS A 26 -18.35 4.04 -14.49
C LYS A 26 -19.08 5.09 -13.66
N ALA A 27 -19.66 4.67 -12.53
CA ALA A 27 -20.45 5.56 -11.69
C ALA A 27 -19.59 6.41 -10.74
N TYR A 28 -18.46 5.84 -10.25
CA TYR A 28 -17.66 6.44 -9.17
C TYR A 28 -16.16 6.39 -9.49
N LYS A 29 -15.79 6.77 -10.70
CA LYS A 29 -14.39 6.74 -11.16
C LYS A 29 -13.46 7.53 -10.25
N ARG A 30 -13.85 8.75 -9.86
CA ARG A 30 -13.04 9.61 -9.02
C ARG A 30 -12.76 8.98 -7.67
N GLU A 31 -13.79 8.45 -7.02
CA GLU A 31 -13.69 7.81 -5.72
C GLU A 31 -12.79 6.57 -5.77
N ARG A 32 -12.93 5.78 -6.83
CA ARG A 32 -12.08 4.60 -7.04
C ARG A 32 -10.61 4.97 -7.23
N LEU A 33 -10.33 6.01 -8.02
CA LEU A 33 -8.96 6.50 -8.22
C LEU A 33 -8.36 7.05 -6.92
N GLU A 34 -9.16 7.74 -6.10
CA GLU A 34 -8.70 8.24 -4.80
C GLU A 34 -8.36 7.10 -3.85
N LEU A 35 -9.15 6.04 -3.82
CA LEU A 35 -8.86 4.86 -3.00
C LEU A 35 -7.57 4.18 -3.42
N GLN A 36 -7.32 4.08 -4.71
CA GLN A 36 -6.07 3.55 -5.25
C GLN A 36 -4.87 4.41 -4.85
N THR A 37 -5.01 5.73 -4.92
CA THR A 37 -3.97 6.67 -4.48
C THR A 37 -3.69 6.52 -2.99
N ARG A 38 -4.72 6.36 -2.17
CA ARG A 38 -4.54 6.15 -0.72
C ARG A 38 -3.81 4.86 -0.42
N ALA A 39 -4.11 3.79 -1.15
CA ALA A 39 -3.38 2.52 -1.02
C ALA A 39 -1.89 2.70 -1.33
N ILE A 40 -1.58 3.41 -2.41
CA ILE A 40 -0.19 3.71 -2.81
C ILE A 40 0.52 4.52 -1.72
N THR A 41 -0.14 5.53 -1.19
CA THR A 41 0.40 6.36 -0.09
C THR A 41 0.69 5.50 1.14
N HIS A 42 -0.23 4.62 1.51
CA HIS A 42 -0.02 3.72 2.65
C HIS A 42 1.12 2.73 2.40
N CYS A 43 1.34 2.30 1.17
CA CYS A 43 2.50 1.49 0.82
C CYS A 43 3.80 2.25 1.08
N ASP A 44 3.88 3.52 0.69
CA ASP A 44 5.06 4.35 0.94
C ASP A 44 5.28 4.55 2.44
N GLU A 45 4.23 4.78 3.20
CA GLU A 45 4.31 4.91 4.66
C GLU A 45 4.80 3.61 5.31
N LEU A 46 4.30 2.47 4.85
CA LEU A 46 4.74 1.17 5.36
C LEU A 46 6.22 0.92 5.05
N LEU A 47 6.68 1.25 3.85
CA LEU A 47 8.09 1.15 3.49
C LEU A 47 8.96 2.00 4.41
N TYR A 48 8.50 3.20 4.75
CA TYR A 48 9.18 4.07 5.69
C TYR A 48 9.29 3.42 7.08
N TYR A 49 8.20 2.83 7.59
CA TYR A 49 8.22 2.14 8.88
C TYR A 49 9.12 0.92 8.88
N ILE A 50 9.17 0.17 7.78
CA ILE A 50 10.08 -0.98 7.65
C ILE A 50 11.54 -0.50 7.74
N GLU A 51 11.87 0.57 7.01
CA GLU A 51 13.22 1.16 7.02
C GLU A 51 13.59 1.68 8.40
N LEU A 52 12.67 2.37 9.08
CA LEU A 52 12.87 2.86 10.43
C LEU A 52 13.09 1.70 11.41
N SER A 53 12.30 0.63 11.30
CA SER A 53 12.45 -0.56 12.14
C SER A 53 13.82 -1.21 11.95
N ASN A 54 14.33 -1.24 10.71
CA ASN A 54 15.66 -1.73 10.41
C ASN A 54 16.73 -0.85 11.05
N SER A 55 16.59 0.48 10.94
CA SER A 55 17.53 1.44 11.52
C SER A 55 17.60 1.35 13.04
N LEU A 56 16.49 1.00 13.67
CA LEU A 56 16.41 0.82 15.12
C LEU A 56 16.81 -0.59 15.57
N GLY A 57 17.16 -1.47 14.64
CA GLY A 57 17.56 -2.84 14.97
C GLY A 57 16.41 -3.73 15.44
N LEU A 58 15.16 -3.37 15.13
CA LEU A 58 13.98 -4.09 15.59
C LEU A 58 13.63 -5.28 14.74
N ILE A 59 14.11 -5.34 13.51
CA ILE A 59 13.83 -6.42 12.58
C ILE A 59 15.11 -6.88 11.87
N ASN A 60 15.10 -8.13 11.44
CA ASN A 60 16.20 -8.77 10.76
C ASN A 60 16.32 -8.25 9.32
N ILE A 61 17.54 -8.08 8.81
CA ILE A 61 17.78 -7.56 7.46
C ILE A 61 17.14 -8.40 6.36
N LYS A 62 17.02 -9.72 6.56
CA LYS A 62 16.34 -10.61 5.60
C LYS A 62 14.85 -10.29 5.56
N CYS A 63 14.24 -10.01 6.72
CA CYS A 63 12.85 -9.59 6.80
C CYS A 63 12.64 -8.25 6.12
N VAL A 64 13.57 -7.30 6.28
CA VAL A 64 13.52 -5.99 5.62
C VAL A 64 13.44 -6.17 4.11
N GLY A 65 14.35 -6.96 3.53
CA GLY A 65 14.38 -7.22 2.10
C GLY A 65 13.10 -7.88 1.59
N HIS A 66 12.63 -8.89 2.31
CA HIS A 66 11.42 -9.63 1.94
C HIS A 66 10.17 -8.75 2.02
N TRP A 67 9.97 -8.06 3.13
CA TRP A 67 8.79 -7.22 3.34
C TRP A 67 8.78 -6.01 2.40
N SER A 68 9.93 -5.37 2.20
CA SER A 68 10.05 -4.24 1.28
C SER A 68 9.70 -4.65 -0.15
N LYS A 69 10.17 -5.82 -0.57
CA LYS A 69 9.83 -6.35 -1.91
C LYS A 69 8.34 -6.59 -2.05
N MET A 70 7.71 -7.22 -1.04
CA MET A 70 6.27 -7.47 -1.07
C MET A 70 5.46 -6.18 -1.16
N VAL A 71 5.82 -5.18 -0.36
CA VAL A 71 5.13 -3.88 -0.37
C VAL A 71 5.34 -3.16 -1.70
N CYS A 72 6.55 -3.19 -2.25
CA CYS A 72 6.84 -2.60 -3.56
C CYS A 72 6.03 -3.28 -4.67
N ASP A 73 5.90 -4.59 -4.63
CA ASP A 73 5.11 -5.34 -5.61
C ASP A 73 3.63 -4.92 -5.55
N VAL A 74 3.07 -4.78 -4.36
CA VAL A 74 1.69 -4.30 -4.17
C VAL A 74 1.55 -2.86 -4.66
N LYS A 75 2.51 -2.01 -4.33
CA LYS A 75 2.52 -0.60 -4.77
C LYS A 75 2.51 -0.51 -6.30
N HIS A 76 3.40 -1.24 -6.96
CA HIS A 76 3.49 -1.22 -8.42
C HIS A 76 2.23 -1.77 -9.08
N MET A 77 1.63 -2.80 -8.51
CA MET A 77 0.35 -3.34 -8.97
C MET A 77 -0.75 -2.28 -8.86
N ALA A 78 -0.82 -1.58 -7.74
CA ALA A 78 -1.81 -0.53 -7.51
C ALA A 78 -1.63 0.65 -8.48
N ILE A 79 -0.38 1.05 -8.73
CA ILE A 79 -0.05 2.12 -9.69
C ILE A 79 -0.50 1.71 -11.10
N ALA A 80 -0.18 0.49 -11.53
CA ALA A 80 -0.57 -0.01 -12.84
C ALA A 80 -2.09 -0.08 -13.00
N TRP A 81 -2.78 -0.55 -11.97
CA TRP A 81 -4.24 -0.63 -11.93
C TRP A 81 -4.85 0.77 -12.03
N ARG A 82 -4.34 1.71 -11.25
CA ARG A 82 -4.82 3.10 -11.26
C ARG A 82 -4.61 3.75 -12.62
N THR A 83 -3.44 3.56 -13.24
CA THR A 83 -3.13 4.10 -14.56
C THR A 83 -4.14 3.59 -15.59
N LYS A 84 -4.43 2.29 -15.55
CA LYS A 84 -5.39 1.66 -16.45
C LYS A 84 -6.81 2.20 -16.24
N ASP A 85 -7.22 2.35 -14.99
CA ASP A 85 -8.55 2.90 -14.67
C ASP A 85 -8.66 4.37 -15.06
N LYS A 86 -7.58 5.13 -14.92
CA LYS A 86 -7.55 6.54 -15.31
C LYS A 86 -7.81 6.74 -16.80
N GLU A 87 -7.39 5.79 -17.62
CA GLU A 87 -7.56 5.83 -19.08
C GLU A 87 -8.95 5.41 -19.53
N ARG A 88 -9.72 4.81 -18.67
CA ARG A 88 -11.11 4.42 -18.97
C ARG A 88 -12.00 5.65 -18.88
#